data_a8d5ab1806f724768339717ab464f7b8
#
_entry.id   a8d5ab1806f724768339717ab464f7b8
#
_cell.length_a   1.000
_cell.length_b   1.000
_cell.length_c   1.000
_cell.angle_alpha   90.00
_cell.angle_beta   90.00
_cell.angle_gamma   90.00
#
_symmetry.space_group_name_H-M   'P 1'
#
loop_
_entity.id
_entity.type
_entity.pdbx_description
1 polymer ?
#
loop_
_entity_poly.entity_id
_entity_poly.type
_entity_poly.pdbx_seq_one_letter_code
_entity_poly.pdbx_strand_id
1 'polypeptide(L)'
;YLQNSSLIIIKLLTQQTICREVNELLKFILLSTPIIWNIFSLVKILIMYDNPQVTKAQSKNFKLKIIKFFKLSMWVGTSEAIRLWSIVYLKTSALISSYTAASSIYCKNSVNHVINIDELNINKNLGLSSESSTKDKDDRFYEWLAGIIDGDGYFGLSKKGYASLEIVTQLRDKKCLYLIKQKFGGSVKLCSGDNYLRYRLHHKKGLLNLINKINGLLQNPTRILQLGRICDKYNLQLKDSVTLTYFNGWLSGFFDTDGSIYLNDSSGQIFITASQKNRYILDTLVKLYGGTIYPMVKQEAFKWTCYKKTEVLSLVNEYFKVNPCRSEKMIRITMVHKFYELRKLHAHKASSESVLGKAWKHYIIKWNSIVCNKQ
;
A
#
# COMPACT_ATOMS: atom_id res chain seq x y z
N TYR A 1 26.81 5.41 9.16
CA TYR A 1 27.26 4.07 9.62
C TYR A 1 26.46 3.60 10.85
N LEU A 2 26.32 4.42 11.89
CA LEU A 2 25.55 4.12 13.11
C LEU A 2 24.04 3.92 12.83
N GLN A 3 23.49 4.64 11.88
CA GLN A 3 22.10 4.55 11.48
C GLN A 3 21.74 3.20 10.83
N ASN A 4 22.64 2.66 10.00
CA ASN A 4 22.45 1.36 9.35
C ASN A 4 22.59 0.18 10.33
N SER A 5 23.51 0.30 11.29
CA SER A 5 23.68 -0.72 12.35
C SER A 5 22.46 -0.81 13.27
N SER A 6 21.85 0.33 13.60
CA SER A 6 20.63 0.40 14.41
C SER A 6 19.43 -0.22 13.67
N LEU A 7 19.33 0.00 12.36
CA LEU A 7 18.25 -0.56 11.53
C LEU A 7 18.33 -2.09 11.42
N ILE A 8 19.54 -2.65 11.36
CA ILE A 8 19.77 -4.09 11.33
C ILE A 8 19.38 -4.74 12.65
N ILE A 9 19.79 -4.15 13.78
CA ILE A 9 19.44 -4.62 15.12
C ILE A 9 17.92 -4.63 15.32
N ILE A 10 17.21 -3.62 14.82
CA ILE A 10 15.74 -3.53 14.92
C ILE A 10 15.05 -4.55 14.03
N LYS A 11 15.54 -4.81 12.81
CA LYS A 11 15.00 -5.88 11.96
C LYS A 11 15.18 -7.26 12.59
N LEU A 12 16.29 -7.48 13.30
CA LEU A 12 16.55 -8.71 14.05
C LEU A 12 15.59 -8.86 15.26
N LEU A 13 15.24 -7.75 15.93
CA LEU A 13 14.29 -7.73 17.05
C LEU A 13 12.84 -8.01 16.68
N THR A 14 12.47 -7.86 15.41
CA THR A 14 11.10 -8.09 14.91
C THR A 14 10.81 -9.52 14.44
N GLN A 15 11.82 -10.37 14.32
CA GLN A 15 11.66 -11.78 13.94
C GLN A 15 11.70 -12.68 15.20
N GLN A 16 10.59 -13.33 15.51
CA GLN A 16 10.39 -14.17 16.72
C GLN A 16 11.41 -15.31 16.91
N THR A 17 12.09 -15.75 15.86
CA THR A 17 13.11 -16.82 15.89
C THR A 17 14.47 -16.38 16.45
N ILE A 18 14.72 -15.10 16.59
CA ILE A 18 16.04 -14.53 16.93
C ILE A 18 16.11 -13.99 18.37
N CYS A 19 15.02 -14.11 19.15
CA CYS A 19 14.91 -13.54 20.50
C CYS A 19 16.01 -13.99 21.49
N ARG A 20 16.60 -15.15 21.32
CA ARG A 20 17.61 -15.67 22.26
C ARG A 20 19.00 -15.07 21.99
N GLU A 21 19.42 -15.02 20.74
CA GLU A 21 20.72 -14.44 20.38
C GLU A 21 20.75 -12.93 20.50
N VAL A 22 19.62 -12.26 20.23
CA VAL A 22 19.46 -10.82 20.39
C VAL A 22 19.43 -10.41 21.88
N ASN A 23 18.87 -11.22 22.78
CA ASN A 23 18.96 -10.98 24.21
C ASN A 23 20.40 -11.03 24.73
N GLU A 24 21.23 -11.93 24.22
CA GLU A 24 22.65 -11.98 24.56
C GLU A 24 23.41 -10.78 23.95
N LEU A 25 23.10 -10.39 22.71
CA LEU A 25 23.69 -9.20 22.09
C LEU A 25 23.29 -7.91 22.81
N LEU A 26 22.05 -7.79 23.26
CA LEU A 26 21.58 -6.65 24.06
C LEU A 26 22.23 -6.62 25.44
N LYS A 27 22.50 -7.74 26.08
CA LYS A 27 23.31 -7.80 27.32
C LYS A 27 24.71 -7.22 27.11
N PHE A 28 25.32 -7.48 25.97
CA PHE A 28 26.64 -6.97 25.60
C PHE A 28 26.64 -5.47 25.28
N ILE A 29 25.65 -4.98 24.55
CA ILE A 29 25.52 -3.55 24.18
C ILE A 29 25.28 -2.68 25.42
N LEU A 30 24.58 -3.21 26.42
CA LEU A 30 24.23 -2.48 27.65
C LEU A 30 25.39 -2.32 28.66
N LEU A 31 26.57 -2.86 28.38
CA LEU A 31 27.74 -2.80 29.29
C LEU A 31 28.70 -1.63 29.07
N SER A 32 28.51 -0.75 28.04
CA SER A 32 29.41 0.38 27.74
C SER A 32 28.73 1.76 27.89
N THR A 33 29.27 2.71 28.64
CA THR A 33 28.51 3.78 29.30
C THR A 33 28.12 5.10 28.59
N PRO A 34 28.84 5.86 27.83
CA PRO A 34 28.31 7.15 27.34
C PRO A 34 27.63 7.11 25.96
N ILE A 35 28.03 6.20 25.10
CA ILE A 35 27.46 6.04 23.75
C ILE A 35 26.07 5.43 23.80
N ILE A 36 25.76 4.71 24.86
CA ILE A 36 24.48 4.06 25.13
C ILE A 36 23.31 5.05 25.26
N TRP A 37 23.52 6.25 25.80
CA TRP A 37 22.45 7.25 25.88
C TRP A 37 21.93 7.67 24.50
N ASN A 38 22.82 7.83 23.54
CA ASN A 38 22.44 8.17 22.16
C ASN A 38 21.77 6.99 21.44
N ILE A 39 22.29 5.77 21.64
CA ILE A 39 21.68 4.54 21.10
C ILE A 39 20.33 4.28 21.76
N PHE A 40 20.19 4.51 23.08
CA PHE A 40 18.93 4.35 23.80
C PHE A 40 17.86 5.36 23.38
N SER A 41 18.22 6.59 23.12
CA SER A 41 17.32 7.59 22.53
C SER A 41 16.88 7.20 21.13
N LEU A 42 17.78 6.68 20.30
CA LEU A 42 17.47 6.21 18.95
C LEU A 42 16.59 4.95 18.97
N VAL A 43 16.89 3.97 19.83
CA VAL A 43 16.06 2.76 20.02
C VAL A 43 14.69 3.12 20.59
N LYS A 44 14.61 4.11 21.49
CA LYS A 44 13.33 4.59 22.02
C LYS A 44 12.47 5.27 20.94
N ILE A 45 13.08 6.05 20.08
CA ILE A 45 12.44 6.70 18.92
C ILE A 45 11.97 5.62 17.92
N LEU A 46 12.82 4.65 17.59
CA LEU A 46 12.52 3.60 16.62
C LEU A 46 11.47 2.61 17.10
N ILE A 47 11.47 2.22 18.40
CA ILE A 47 10.43 1.35 18.98
C ILE A 47 9.07 2.09 19.04
N MET A 48 9.06 3.41 19.20
CA MET A 48 7.83 4.20 19.15
C MET A 48 7.28 4.36 17.72
N TYR A 49 8.14 4.29 16.69
CA TYR A 49 7.74 4.49 15.29
C TYR A 49 7.41 3.21 14.53
N ASP A 50 8.00 2.06 14.86
CA ASP A 50 7.97 0.88 13.98
C ASP A 50 7.13 -0.32 14.44
N ASN A 51 6.50 -0.33 15.63
CA ASN A 51 5.79 -1.53 16.06
C ASN A 51 4.42 -1.29 16.73
N PRO A 52 3.32 -1.28 15.96
CA PRO A 52 1.96 -1.13 16.47
C PRO A 52 1.42 -2.36 17.22
N GLN A 53 2.13 -3.50 17.22
CA GLN A 53 1.67 -4.77 17.85
C GLN A 53 2.20 -4.99 19.27
N VAL A 54 3.03 -4.10 19.81
CA VAL A 54 3.50 -4.24 21.21
C VAL A 54 2.41 -3.75 22.15
N THR A 55 1.78 -4.67 22.90
CA THR A 55 0.78 -4.33 23.91
C THR A 55 1.40 -3.46 25.01
N LYS A 56 0.59 -2.59 25.66
CA LYS A 56 1.04 -1.73 26.78
C LYS A 56 1.73 -2.54 27.90
N ALA A 57 1.34 -3.80 28.12
CA ALA A 57 1.92 -4.70 29.12
C ALA A 57 3.33 -5.17 28.71
N GLN A 58 3.56 -5.50 27.42
CA GLN A 58 4.87 -5.89 26.90
C GLN A 58 5.86 -4.71 26.93
N SER A 59 5.40 -3.50 26.59
CA SER A 59 6.17 -2.27 26.69
C SER A 59 6.59 -1.96 28.13
N LYS A 60 5.70 -2.19 29.12
CA LYS A 60 5.96 -1.98 30.55
C LYS A 60 6.97 -2.99 31.11
N ASN A 61 6.84 -4.27 30.75
CA ASN A 61 7.77 -5.32 31.13
C ASN A 61 9.17 -5.13 30.50
N PHE A 62 9.23 -4.65 29.26
CA PHE A 62 10.48 -4.34 28.60
C PHE A 62 11.18 -3.15 29.27
N LYS A 63 10.44 -2.08 29.60
CA LYS A 63 10.99 -0.92 30.35
C LYS A 63 11.53 -1.34 31.73
N LEU A 64 10.84 -2.21 32.45
CA LEU A 64 11.28 -2.69 33.77
C LEU A 64 12.57 -3.53 33.69
N LYS A 65 12.68 -4.41 32.69
CA LYS A 65 13.89 -5.20 32.44
C LYS A 65 15.09 -4.32 32.09
N ILE A 66 14.89 -3.30 31.26
CA ILE A 66 15.93 -2.35 30.89
C ILE A 66 16.41 -1.54 32.11
N ILE A 67 15.49 -1.03 32.94
CA ILE A 67 15.86 -0.25 34.15
C ILE A 67 16.61 -1.13 35.19
N LYS A 68 16.21 -2.39 35.37
CA LYS A 68 16.94 -3.34 36.26
C LYS A 68 18.37 -3.61 35.72
N PHE A 69 18.51 -3.73 34.42
CA PHE A 69 19.79 -3.99 33.78
C PHE A 69 20.74 -2.78 33.90
N PHE A 70 20.23 -1.56 33.74
CA PHE A 70 21.01 -0.31 33.94
C PHE A 70 21.57 -0.19 35.36
N LYS A 71 20.82 -0.58 36.36
CA LYS A 71 21.30 -0.59 37.77
C LYS A 71 22.43 -1.60 38.01
N LEU A 72 22.48 -2.71 37.24
CA LEU A 72 23.53 -3.72 37.33
C LEU A 72 24.82 -3.30 36.61
N SER A 73 24.71 -2.56 35.48
CA SER A 73 25.85 -2.18 34.63
C SER A 73 26.70 -1.05 35.19
N MET A 74 26.20 -0.29 36.16
CA MET A 74 27.01 0.76 36.84
C MET A 74 28.11 0.21 37.75
N TRP A 75 28.20 -1.10 37.93
CA TRP A 75 29.19 -1.74 38.83
C TRP A 75 30.36 -2.46 38.14
N VAL A 76 30.41 -2.43 36.81
CA VAL A 76 31.45 -3.14 36.02
C VAL A 76 32.49 -2.13 35.51
N GLY A 77 33.75 -2.39 35.75
CA GLY A 77 34.90 -1.49 35.46
C GLY A 77 35.13 -1.26 33.97
N THR A 78 35.69 -0.09 33.63
CA THR A 78 35.86 0.47 32.27
C THR A 78 36.70 -0.35 31.28
N SER A 79 37.64 -1.21 31.76
CA SER A 79 38.55 -1.98 30.89
C SER A 79 37.84 -3.18 30.20
N GLU A 80 36.90 -3.83 30.85
CA GLU A 80 36.10 -4.92 30.27
C GLU A 80 35.07 -4.40 29.25
N ALA A 81 34.52 -3.22 29.48
CA ALA A 81 33.61 -2.58 28.57
C ALA A 81 34.24 -2.31 27.19
N ILE A 82 35.53 -1.88 27.15
CA ILE A 82 36.27 -1.65 25.91
C ILE A 82 36.53 -2.95 25.15
N ARG A 83 36.89 -4.03 25.87
CA ARG A 83 37.14 -5.35 25.25
C ARG A 83 35.89 -5.96 24.64
N LEU A 84 34.76 -5.83 25.30
CA LEU A 84 33.46 -6.28 24.83
C LEU A 84 32.98 -5.43 23.63
N TRP A 85 33.24 -4.14 23.63
CA TRP A 85 32.95 -3.24 22.51
C TRP A 85 33.71 -3.62 21.24
N SER A 86 34.99 -3.97 21.36
CA SER A 86 35.78 -4.45 20.23
C SER A 86 35.21 -5.72 19.58
N ILE A 87 34.72 -6.65 20.38
CA ILE A 87 34.12 -7.90 19.90
C ILE A 87 32.78 -7.64 19.17
N VAL A 88 31.95 -6.75 19.70
CA VAL A 88 30.68 -6.37 19.06
C VAL A 88 30.94 -5.62 17.75
N TYR A 89 31.92 -4.71 17.72
CA TYR A 89 32.31 -3.97 16.51
C TYR A 89 32.83 -4.91 15.40
N LEU A 90 33.65 -5.90 15.73
CA LEU A 90 34.16 -6.87 14.76
C LEU A 90 33.03 -7.77 14.21
N LYS A 91 32.09 -8.22 15.03
CA LYS A 91 30.94 -9.02 14.59
C LYS A 91 29.95 -8.24 13.72
N THR A 92 29.68 -6.97 14.05
CA THR A 92 28.78 -6.12 13.26
C THR A 92 29.41 -5.69 11.93
N SER A 93 30.72 -5.42 11.89
CA SER A 93 31.43 -5.08 10.65
C SER A 93 31.47 -6.26 9.66
N ALA A 94 31.61 -7.51 10.14
CA ALA A 94 31.51 -8.71 9.32
C ALA A 94 30.12 -8.93 8.73
N LEU A 95 29.06 -8.66 9.50
CA LEU A 95 27.66 -8.73 9.03
C LEU A 95 27.35 -7.63 7.99
N ILE A 96 27.88 -6.42 8.18
CA ILE A 96 27.72 -5.33 7.21
C ILE A 96 28.44 -5.65 5.89
N SER A 97 29.63 -6.23 5.95
CA SER A 97 30.40 -6.64 4.77
C SER A 97 29.67 -7.72 3.96
N SER A 98 29.04 -8.70 4.61
CA SER A 98 28.24 -9.72 3.93
C SER A 98 26.97 -9.15 3.31
N TYR A 99 26.35 -8.14 3.92
CA TYR A 99 25.15 -7.47 3.39
C TYR A 99 25.45 -6.55 2.20
N THR A 100 26.59 -5.85 2.21
CA THR A 100 27.04 -5.02 1.07
C THR A 100 27.44 -5.89 -0.13
N ALA A 101 27.99 -7.08 0.08
CA ALA A 101 28.25 -8.05 -0.98
C ALA A 101 26.94 -8.58 -1.61
N ALA A 102 25.93 -8.89 -0.79
CA ALA A 102 24.61 -9.34 -1.28
C ALA A 102 23.85 -8.24 -2.03
N SER A 103 23.89 -6.98 -1.57
CA SER A 103 23.26 -5.86 -2.25
C SER A 103 23.94 -5.47 -3.56
N SER A 104 25.28 -5.65 -3.65
CA SER A 104 26.06 -5.45 -4.88
C SER A 104 25.70 -6.48 -5.96
N ILE A 105 25.41 -7.73 -5.59
CA ILE A 105 24.94 -8.77 -6.51
C ILE A 105 23.53 -8.45 -7.00
N TYR A 106 22.67 -7.93 -6.12
CA TYR A 106 21.29 -7.54 -6.49
C TYR A 106 21.26 -6.32 -7.43
N CYS A 107 22.13 -5.32 -7.23
CA CYS A 107 22.28 -4.19 -8.14
C CYS A 107 22.87 -4.59 -9.51
N LYS A 108 23.83 -5.52 -9.57
CA LYS A 108 24.37 -6.00 -10.85
C LYS A 108 23.34 -6.73 -11.69
N ASN A 109 22.44 -7.49 -11.07
CA ASN A 109 21.37 -8.19 -11.79
C ASN A 109 20.25 -7.27 -12.28
N SER A 110 20.02 -6.13 -11.62
CA SER A 110 19.06 -5.12 -12.10
C SER A 110 19.61 -4.22 -13.22
N VAL A 111 20.93 -4.01 -13.28
CA VAL A 111 21.56 -3.21 -14.36
C VAL A 111 21.64 -4.00 -15.66
N ASN A 112 21.79 -5.33 -15.63
CA ASN A 112 21.78 -6.14 -16.85
C ASN A 112 20.39 -6.29 -17.50
N HIS A 113 19.31 -5.89 -16.82
CA HIS A 113 17.96 -5.87 -17.40
C HIS A 113 17.59 -4.51 -18.05
N VAL A 114 18.43 -3.49 -17.91
CA VAL A 114 18.17 -2.13 -18.46
C VAL A 114 18.84 -1.88 -19.80
N ILE A 115 19.76 -2.77 -20.28
CA ILE A 115 20.55 -2.52 -21.50
C ILE A 115 19.89 -3.09 -22.78
N ASN A 116 18.67 -3.59 -22.74
CA ASN A 116 17.96 -4.11 -23.94
C ASN A 116 16.78 -3.25 -24.42
N ILE A 117 16.82 -1.94 -24.23
CA ILE A 117 15.74 -1.02 -24.70
C ILE A 117 16.03 -0.43 -26.09
N ASP A 118 17.24 -0.50 -26.60
CA ASP A 118 17.60 0.15 -27.87
C ASP A 118 17.37 -0.69 -29.15
N GLU A 119 16.92 -1.95 -29.06
CA GLU A 119 16.63 -2.77 -30.23
C GLU A 119 15.15 -2.82 -30.66
N LEU A 120 14.24 -2.07 -30.02
CA LEU A 120 12.79 -2.12 -30.29
C LEU A 120 12.25 -0.99 -31.18
N ASN A 121 13.10 -0.21 -31.82
CA ASN A 121 12.66 0.91 -32.66
C ASN A 121 12.77 0.69 -34.20
N ILE A 122 12.98 -0.52 -34.73
CA ILE A 122 13.12 -0.76 -36.17
C ILE A 122 11.95 -1.54 -36.81
N ASN A 123 10.89 -1.91 -36.10
CA ASN A 123 9.75 -2.60 -36.73
C ASN A 123 8.41 -1.86 -36.58
N LYS A 124 8.37 -0.60 -37.03
CA LYS A 124 7.13 0.17 -37.16
C LYS A 124 6.64 0.25 -38.58
N ASN A 125 6.58 -0.87 -39.30
CA ASN A 125 5.84 -0.94 -40.57
C ASN A 125 5.56 -2.41 -40.90
N LEU A 126 4.53 -2.96 -40.34
CA LEU A 126 3.76 -4.08 -40.92
C LEU A 126 2.48 -4.26 -40.07
N GLY A 127 1.35 -4.08 -40.71
CA GLY A 127 0.05 -4.17 -40.09
C GLY A 127 -0.18 -5.48 -39.40
N LEU A 128 -0.37 -5.40 -38.08
CA LEU A 128 -0.96 -6.49 -37.27
C LEU A 128 -2.00 -5.91 -36.32
N SER A 129 -3.20 -5.96 -36.78
CA SER A 129 -4.38 -6.62 -36.18
C SER A 129 -4.91 -6.06 -34.86
N SER A 130 -6.17 -5.67 -34.93
CA SER A 130 -7.13 -5.37 -33.87
C SER A 130 -7.16 -6.34 -32.68
N GLU A 131 -6.55 -7.50 -32.73
CA GLU A 131 -6.57 -8.52 -31.67
C GLU A 131 -5.65 -8.20 -30.48
N SER A 132 -4.48 -7.57 -30.68
CA SER A 132 -3.57 -7.22 -29.57
C SER A 132 -4.18 -6.14 -28.64
N SER A 133 -4.92 -5.20 -29.22
CA SER A 133 -5.53 -4.09 -28.48
C SER A 133 -6.72 -4.54 -27.60
N THR A 134 -7.40 -5.61 -27.99
CA THR A 134 -8.52 -6.17 -27.19
C THR A 134 -8.02 -7.00 -26.04
N LYS A 135 -6.96 -7.78 -26.20
CA LYS A 135 -6.33 -8.59 -25.13
C LYS A 135 -5.79 -7.70 -24.02
N ASP A 136 -5.07 -6.64 -24.36
CA ASP A 136 -4.57 -5.66 -23.39
C ASP A 136 -5.69 -4.98 -22.58
N LYS A 137 -6.82 -4.66 -23.22
CA LYS A 137 -7.98 -4.07 -22.52
C LYS A 137 -8.64 -5.06 -21.58
N ASP A 138 -8.70 -6.33 -21.94
CA ASP A 138 -9.25 -7.37 -21.10
C ASP A 138 -8.35 -7.68 -19.91
N ASP A 139 -7.05 -7.76 -20.10
CA ASP A 139 -6.09 -7.99 -19.02
C ASP A 139 -6.14 -6.84 -17.99
N ARG A 140 -6.16 -5.58 -18.42
CA ARG A 140 -6.36 -4.43 -17.52
C ARG A 140 -7.71 -4.43 -16.80
N PHE A 141 -8.75 -4.98 -17.43
CA PHE A 141 -10.03 -5.16 -16.75
C PHE A 141 -9.93 -6.16 -15.59
N TYR A 142 -9.21 -7.28 -15.77
CA TYR A 142 -9.05 -8.29 -14.72
C TYR A 142 -8.14 -7.81 -13.60
N GLU A 143 -7.10 -7.03 -13.89
CA GLU A 143 -6.27 -6.35 -12.91
C GLU A 143 -7.10 -5.36 -12.07
N TRP A 144 -7.93 -4.52 -12.74
CA TRP A 144 -8.86 -3.63 -12.07
C TRP A 144 -9.86 -4.39 -11.20
N LEU A 145 -10.41 -5.49 -11.68
CA LEU A 145 -11.34 -6.34 -10.93
C LEU A 145 -10.68 -6.94 -9.69
N ALA A 146 -9.43 -7.38 -9.80
CA ALA A 146 -8.67 -7.86 -8.65
C ALA A 146 -8.52 -6.77 -7.58
N GLY A 147 -8.23 -5.52 -7.98
CA GLY A 147 -8.19 -4.38 -7.07
C GLY A 147 -9.53 -4.10 -6.38
N ILE A 148 -10.65 -4.16 -7.11
CA ILE A 148 -12.01 -4.06 -6.54
C ILE A 148 -12.27 -5.17 -5.50
N ILE A 149 -11.87 -6.40 -5.80
CA ILE A 149 -12.07 -7.54 -4.90
C ILE A 149 -11.19 -7.42 -3.66
N ASP A 150 -9.96 -6.97 -3.80
CA ASP A 150 -9.04 -6.78 -2.68
C ASP A 150 -9.56 -5.72 -1.69
N GLY A 151 -10.24 -4.69 -2.15
CA GLY A 151 -10.92 -3.72 -1.30
C GLY A 151 -12.24 -4.28 -0.73
N ASP A 152 -13.28 -4.32 -1.53
CA ASP A 152 -14.67 -4.55 -1.11
C ASP A 152 -15.21 -5.96 -1.41
N GLY A 153 -14.42 -6.85 -2.04
CA GLY A 153 -14.85 -8.20 -2.37
C GLY A 153 -14.85 -9.15 -1.17
N TYR A 154 -15.71 -10.14 -1.21
CA TYR A 154 -15.78 -11.23 -0.24
C TYR A 154 -16.04 -12.55 -0.94
N PHE A 155 -15.14 -13.51 -0.80
CA PHE A 155 -15.33 -14.87 -1.26
C PHE A 155 -15.91 -15.72 -0.13
N GLY A 156 -17.16 -16.14 -0.30
CA GLY A 156 -17.89 -16.99 0.63
C GLY A 156 -17.90 -18.45 0.21
N LEU A 157 -17.70 -19.35 1.18
CA LEU A 157 -17.96 -20.77 1.02
C LEU A 157 -18.90 -21.21 2.14
N SER A 158 -20.14 -21.57 1.79
CA SER A 158 -21.14 -22.01 2.77
C SER A 158 -20.80 -23.40 3.32
N LYS A 159 -21.35 -23.75 4.49
CA LYS A 159 -21.23 -25.11 5.07
C LYS A 159 -21.72 -26.22 4.12
N LYS A 160 -22.68 -25.91 3.24
CA LYS A 160 -23.19 -26.82 2.21
C LYS A 160 -22.30 -26.89 0.95
N GLY A 161 -21.17 -26.19 0.93
CA GLY A 161 -20.22 -26.18 -0.19
C GLY A 161 -20.59 -25.24 -1.35
N TYR A 162 -21.54 -24.31 -1.17
CA TYR A 162 -21.84 -23.29 -2.19
C TYR A 162 -20.86 -22.14 -2.09
N ALA A 163 -20.12 -21.90 -3.18
CA ALA A 163 -19.19 -20.78 -3.28
C ALA A 163 -19.86 -19.55 -3.90
N SER A 164 -19.45 -18.36 -3.47
CA SER A 164 -19.94 -17.09 -4.01
C SER A 164 -18.89 -16.01 -3.93
N LEU A 165 -18.98 -15.01 -4.81
CA LEU A 165 -18.33 -13.73 -4.69
C LEU A 165 -19.40 -12.67 -4.42
N GLU A 166 -19.18 -11.82 -3.41
CA GLU A 166 -19.98 -10.65 -3.12
C GLU A 166 -19.10 -9.40 -3.15
N ILE A 167 -19.64 -8.31 -3.73
CA ILE A 167 -19.02 -7.00 -3.75
C ILE A 167 -20.10 -5.97 -3.41
N VAL A 168 -19.80 -5.06 -2.48
CA VAL A 168 -20.73 -4.01 -2.05
C VAL A 168 -20.13 -2.65 -2.37
N THR A 169 -20.86 -1.81 -3.11
CA THR A 169 -20.44 -0.45 -3.44
C THR A 169 -21.55 0.55 -3.17
N GLN A 170 -21.21 1.83 -3.11
CA GLN A 170 -22.22 2.90 -3.03
C GLN A 170 -23.04 2.94 -4.32
N LEU A 171 -24.32 3.35 -4.21
CA LEU A 171 -25.25 3.43 -5.34
C LEU A 171 -24.71 4.30 -6.49
N ARG A 172 -23.98 5.38 -6.18
CA ARG A 172 -23.33 6.25 -7.17
C ARG A 172 -22.32 5.51 -8.05
N ASP A 173 -21.62 4.51 -7.50
CA ASP A 173 -20.60 3.71 -8.20
C ASP A 173 -21.20 2.43 -8.83
N LYS A 174 -22.52 2.38 -9.02
CA LYS A 174 -23.25 1.25 -9.63
C LYS A 174 -22.64 0.75 -10.94
N LYS A 175 -22.03 1.64 -11.72
CA LYS A 175 -21.37 1.32 -12.98
C LYS A 175 -20.32 0.23 -12.83
N CYS A 176 -19.55 0.24 -11.74
CA CYS A 176 -18.53 -0.78 -11.46
C CYS A 176 -19.17 -2.18 -11.36
N LEU A 177 -20.26 -2.32 -10.60
CA LEU A 177 -20.93 -3.61 -10.44
C LEU A 177 -21.62 -4.11 -11.72
N TYR A 178 -22.19 -3.20 -12.51
CA TYR A 178 -22.82 -3.57 -13.78
C TYR A 178 -21.83 -4.03 -14.84
N LEU A 179 -20.61 -3.46 -14.87
CA LEU A 179 -19.51 -3.92 -15.73
C LEU A 179 -19.08 -5.36 -15.37
N ILE A 180 -18.99 -5.67 -14.07
CA ILE A 180 -18.67 -7.03 -13.59
C ILE A 180 -19.79 -8.00 -13.95
N LYS A 181 -21.04 -7.59 -13.70
CA LYS A 181 -22.23 -8.39 -14.05
C LYS A 181 -22.30 -8.71 -15.55
N GLN A 182 -21.97 -7.74 -16.41
CA GLN A 182 -21.98 -7.94 -17.87
C GLN A 182 -20.97 -9.02 -18.31
N LYS A 183 -19.80 -9.10 -17.67
CA LYS A 183 -18.76 -10.10 -18.03
C LYS A 183 -19.01 -11.49 -17.43
N PHE A 184 -19.50 -11.57 -16.20
CA PHE A 184 -19.55 -12.82 -15.45
C PHE A 184 -20.97 -13.26 -15.07
N GLY A 185 -21.99 -12.46 -15.37
CA GLY A 185 -23.34 -12.70 -14.91
C GLY A 185 -23.51 -12.34 -13.43
N GLY A 186 -24.37 -13.04 -12.73
CA GLY A 186 -24.70 -12.74 -11.33
C GLY A 186 -25.84 -11.73 -11.20
N SER A 187 -26.07 -11.25 -10.00
CA SER A 187 -27.14 -10.31 -9.68
C SER A 187 -26.63 -9.08 -8.96
N VAL A 188 -27.24 -7.91 -9.23
CA VAL A 188 -27.02 -6.66 -8.49
C VAL A 188 -28.34 -6.31 -7.84
N LYS A 189 -28.32 -6.13 -6.50
CA LYS A 189 -29.51 -5.77 -5.71
C LYS A 189 -29.19 -4.61 -4.78
N LEU A 190 -30.18 -3.78 -4.51
CA LEU A 190 -30.10 -2.73 -3.48
C LEU A 190 -30.03 -3.40 -2.10
N CYS A 191 -29.17 -2.93 -1.22
CA CYS A 191 -29.15 -3.31 0.18
C CYS A 191 -30.31 -2.61 0.91
N SER A 192 -30.98 -3.31 1.84
CA SER A 192 -32.10 -2.71 2.57
C SER A 192 -31.63 -1.57 3.45
N GLY A 193 -32.31 -0.41 3.34
CA GLY A 193 -32.10 0.76 4.20
C GLY A 193 -30.94 1.68 3.82
N ASP A 194 -30.14 1.38 2.78
CA ASP A 194 -28.93 2.14 2.48
C ASP A 194 -28.76 2.48 1.00
N ASN A 195 -27.96 3.49 0.74
CA ASN A 195 -27.51 3.88 -0.60
C ASN A 195 -26.39 2.96 -1.13
N TYR A 196 -26.50 1.63 -0.91
CA TYR A 196 -25.53 0.63 -1.32
C TYR A 196 -26.13 -0.43 -2.22
N LEU A 197 -25.34 -0.90 -3.16
CA LEU A 197 -25.65 -2.04 -4.04
C LEU A 197 -24.74 -3.21 -3.71
N ARG A 198 -25.32 -4.40 -3.73
CA ARG A 198 -24.58 -5.66 -3.61
C ARG A 198 -24.64 -6.41 -4.94
N TYR A 199 -23.46 -6.69 -5.48
CA TYR A 199 -23.27 -7.69 -6.52
C TYR A 199 -23.05 -9.05 -5.87
N ARG A 200 -23.70 -10.10 -6.41
CA ARG A 200 -23.51 -11.48 -5.99
C ARG A 200 -23.37 -12.40 -7.20
N LEU A 201 -22.29 -13.17 -7.23
CA LEU A 201 -22.04 -14.22 -8.20
C LEU A 201 -21.95 -15.55 -7.46
N HIS A 202 -22.89 -16.46 -7.70
CA HIS A 202 -22.98 -17.76 -7.00
C HIS A 202 -23.14 -18.94 -7.95
N HIS A 203 -23.43 -18.72 -9.26
CA HIS A 203 -23.50 -19.81 -10.20
C HIS A 203 -22.09 -20.28 -10.59
N LYS A 204 -21.88 -21.60 -10.52
CA LYS A 204 -20.57 -22.25 -10.63
C LYS A 204 -19.80 -21.82 -11.89
N LYS A 205 -20.43 -21.84 -13.07
CA LYS A 205 -19.79 -21.52 -14.36
C LYS A 205 -19.18 -20.09 -14.36
N GLY A 206 -19.97 -19.08 -13.94
CA GLY A 206 -19.51 -17.69 -13.89
C GLY A 206 -18.43 -17.48 -12.84
N LEU A 207 -18.58 -18.10 -11.66
CA LEU A 207 -17.59 -18.00 -10.58
C LEU A 207 -16.24 -18.62 -10.99
N LEU A 208 -16.24 -19.82 -11.58
CA LEU A 208 -15.01 -20.47 -12.04
C LEU A 208 -14.35 -19.67 -13.19
N ASN A 209 -15.14 -19.13 -14.12
CA ASN A 209 -14.60 -18.24 -15.16
C ASN A 209 -13.94 -17.00 -14.55
N LEU A 210 -14.59 -16.36 -13.57
CA LEU A 210 -14.00 -15.21 -12.87
C LEU A 210 -12.70 -15.61 -12.14
N ILE A 211 -12.69 -16.70 -11.38
CA ILE A 211 -11.53 -17.19 -10.66
C ILE A 211 -10.35 -17.43 -11.61
N ASN A 212 -10.57 -18.09 -12.74
CA ASN A 212 -9.52 -18.34 -13.73
C ASN A 212 -8.87 -17.05 -14.26
N LYS A 213 -9.60 -15.93 -14.28
CA LYS A 213 -9.11 -14.64 -14.77
C LYS A 213 -8.36 -13.81 -13.71
N ILE A 214 -8.72 -13.98 -12.42
CA ILE A 214 -8.13 -13.17 -11.33
C ILE A 214 -7.14 -13.95 -10.46
N ASN A 215 -7.02 -15.26 -10.64
CA ASN A 215 -6.14 -16.12 -9.87
C ASN A 215 -4.66 -15.74 -10.12
N GLY A 216 -3.98 -15.29 -9.07
CA GLY A 216 -2.64 -14.70 -9.12
C GLY A 216 -2.63 -13.17 -9.24
N LEU A 217 -3.77 -12.48 -9.40
CA LEU A 217 -3.83 -11.01 -9.49
C LEU A 217 -4.17 -10.33 -8.15
N LEU A 218 -4.72 -11.08 -7.17
CA LEU A 218 -5.06 -10.56 -5.84
C LEU A 218 -3.80 -10.27 -5.04
N GLN A 219 -3.84 -9.19 -4.25
CA GLN A 219 -2.74 -8.74 -3.40
C GLN A 219 -3.09 -8.81 -1.91
N ASN A 220 -4.39 -8.80 -1.56
CA ASN A 220 -4.83 -8.82 -0.16
C ASN A 220 -4.77 -10.25 0.40
N PRO A 221 -3.92 -10.54 1.41
CA PRO A 221 -3.78 -11.88 1.98
C PRO A 221 -5.11 -12.48 2.44
N THR A 222 -6.02 -11.65 2.99
CA THR A 222 -7.34 -12.10 3.42
C THR A 222 -8.17 -12.61 2.25
N ARG A 223 -8.12 -11.94 1.09
CA ARG A 223 -8.87 -12.34 -0.12
C ARG A 223 -8.25 -13.57 -0.76
N ILE A 224 -6.93 -13.66 -0.76
CA ILE A 224 -6.19 -14.85 -1.24
C ILE A 224 -6.57 -16.08 -0.41
N LEU A 225 -6.61 -15.97 0.92
CA LEU A 225 -7.05 -17.07 1.80
C LEU A 225 -8.51 -17.46 1.56
N GLN A 226 -9.40 -16.48 1.32
CA GLN A 226 -10.79 -16.75 0.99
C GLN A 226 -10.92 -17.47 -0.36
N LEU A 227 -10.16 -17.03 -1.38
CA LEU A 227 -10.11 -17.66 -2.70
C LEU A 227 -9.54 -19.07 -2.61
N GLY A 228 -8.48 -19.29 -1.82
CA GLY A 228 -7.84 -20.60 -1.61
C GLY A 228 -8.85 -21.67 -1.20
N ARG A 229 -9.73 -21.38 -0.23
CA ARG A 229 -10.80 -22.31 0.19
C ARG A 229 -11.74 -22.71 -0.96
N ILE A 230 -11.98 -21.82 -1.91
CA ILE A 230 -12.81 -22.09 -3.09
C ILE A 230 -12.00 -22.91 -4.10
N CYS A 231 -10.72 -22.59 -4.28
CA CYS A 231 -9.82 -23.35 -5.14
C CYS A 231 -9.71 -24.81 -4.68
N ASP A 232 -9.50 -25.03 -3.37
CA ASP A 232 -9.49 -26.37 -2.77
C ASP A 232 -10.77 -27.13 -3.03
N LYS A 233 -11.95 -26.47 -2.85
CA LYS A 233 -13.26 -27.06 -3.09
C LYS A 233 -13.48 -27.52 -4.53
N TYR A 234 -12.91 -26.81 -5.50
CA TYR A 234 -13.09 -27.08 -6.93
C TYR A 234 -11.88 -27.73 -7.59
N ASN A 235 -10.87 -28.16 -6.80
CA ASN A 235 -9.60 -28.73 -7.28
C ASN A 235 -8.89 -27.82 -8.29
N LEU A 236 -8.86 -26.51 -7.99
CA LEU A 236 -8.13 -25.52 -8.76
C LEU A 236 -6.82 -25.20 -8.05
N GLN A 237 -5.74 -25.06 -8.82
CA GLN A 237 -4.47 -24.61 -8.27
C GLN A 237 -4.58 -23.10 -7.95
N LEU A 238 -4.34 -22.73 -6.70
CA LEU A 238 -4.14 -21.32 -6.31
C LEU A 238 -2.77 -20.87 -6.83
N LYS A 239 -2.75 -19.76 -7.56
CA LYS A 239 -1.51 -19.15 -8.07
C LYS A 239 -0.98 -18.11 -7.10
N ASP A 240 0.34 -18.01 -7.01
CA ASP A 240 0.99 -16.94 -6.26
C ASP A 240 0.68 -15.58 -6.87
N SER A 241 0.65 -14.55 -6.02
CA SER A 241 0.38 -13.19 -6.44
C SER A 241 1.48 -12.63 -7.31
N VAL A 242 1.13 -12.13 -8.48
CA VAL A 242 2.07 -11.44 -9.37
C VAL A 242 2.47 -10.10 -8.73
N THR A 243 3.76 -9.76 -8.79
CA THR A 243 4.27 -8.49 -8.30
C THR A 243 3.64 -7.33 -9.08
N LEU A 244 3.09 -6.36 -8.35
CA LEU A 244 2.54 -5.14 -8.95
C LEU A 244 3.64 -4.32 -9.62
N THR A 245 3.32 -3.76 -10.79
CA THR A 245 4.14 -2.78 -11.51
C THR A 245 3.44 -1.43 -11.52
N TYR A 246 4.16 -0.38 -11.90
CA TYR A 246 3.60 0.98 -11.93
C TYR A 246 2.33 1.09 -12.79
N PHE A 247 2.29 0.45 -13.95
CA PHE A 247 1.15 0.53 -14.90
C PHE A 247 0.15 -0.62 -14.77
N ASN A 248 0.26 -1.46 -13.75
CA ASN A 248 -0.75 -2.50 -13.49
C ASN A 248 -2.10 -1.85 -13.13
N GLY A 249 -3.19 -2.34 -13.71
CA GLY A 249 -4.54 -1.80 -13.50
C GLY A 249 -5.11 -2.00 -12.09
N TRP A 250 -4.43 -2.76 -11.23
CA TRP A 250 -4.90 -3.11 -9.89
C TRP A 250 -5.18 -1.88 -9.01
N LEU A 251 -4.27 -0.87 -8.99
CA LEU A 251 -4.47 0.31 -8.15
C LEU A 251 -5.75 1.06 -8.51
N SER A 252 -6.14 1.15 -9.79
CA SER A 252 -7.39 1.85 -10.17
C SER A 252 -8.63 1.16 -9.58
N GLY A 253 -8.66 -0.17 -9.54
CA GLY A 253 -9.72 -0.93 -8.88
C GLY A 253 -9.71 -0.79 -7.36
N PHE A 254 -8.55 -0.91 -6.75
CA PHE A 254 -8.37 -0.71 -5.32
C PHE A 254 -8.70 0.73 -4.90
N PHE A 255 -8.39 1.71 -5.76
CA PHE A 255 -8.75 3.10 -5.52
C PHE A 255 -10.26 3.35 -5.67
N ASP A 256 -10.94 2.64 -6.56
CA ASP A 256 -12.41 2.71 -6.70
C ASP A 256 -13.14 2.26 -5.42
N THR A 257 -12.55 1.38 -4.61
CA THR A 257 -13.06 0.93 -3.31
C THR A 257 -12.50 1.75 -2.16
N ASP A 258 -11.28 1.47 -1.73
CA ASP A 258 -10.62 2.00 -0.53
C ASP A 258 -9.91 3.35 -0.74
N GLY A 259 -9.82 3.81 -1.98
CA GLY A 259 -9.20 5.09 -2.32
C GLY A 259 -10.09 6.28 -2.02
N SER A 260 -9.46 7.43 -1.78
CA SER A 260 -10.14 8.72 -1.65
C SER A 260 -9.29 9.84 -2.23
N ILE A 261 -9.94 10.79 -2.87
CA ILE A 261 -9.32 12.05 -3.32
C ILE A 261 -10.08 13.22 -2.73
N TYR A 262 -9.39 14.08 -2.02
CA TYR A 262 -10.00 15.24 -1.39
C TYR A 262 -9.07 16.46 -1.40
N LEU A 263 -9.67 17.64 -1.30
CA LEU A 263 -8.98 18.90 -1.10
C LEU A 263 -8.98 19.19 0.40
N ASN A 264 -7.82 19.48 0.96
CA ASN A 264 -7.70 20.00 2.31
C ASN A 264 -7.68 21.52 2.25
N ASP A 265 -8.72 22.15 2.78
CA ASP A 265 -8.92 23.61 2.71
C ASP A 265 -7.85 24.35 3.51
N SER A 266 -7.41 23.83 4.66
CA SER A 266 -6.41 24.46 5.53
C SER A 266 -5.03 24.51 4.88
N SER A 267 -4.59 23.43 4.24
CA SER A 267 -3.30 23.38 3.53
C SER A 267 -3.40 23.82 2.06
N GLY A 268 -4.62 23.89 1.51
CA GLY A 268 -4.87 24.15 0.11
C GLY A 268 -4.17 23.14 -0.80
N GLN A 269 -4.19 21.85 -0.42
CA GLN A 269 -3.54 20.75 -1.13
C GLN A 269 -4.54 19.64 -1.47
N ILE A 270 -4.31 19.00 -2.61
CA ILE A 270 -5.03 17.77 -2.98
C ILE A 270 -4.30 16.59 -2.36
N PHE A 271 -5.08 15.70 -1.76
CA PHE A 271 -4.65 14.44 -1.18
C PHE A 271 -5.28 13.28 -1.94
N ILE A 272 -4.45 12.34 -2.38
CA ILE A 272 -4.84 11.03 -2.89
C ILE A 272 -4.48 10.04 -1.80
N THR A 273 -5.45 9.26 -1.30
CA THR A 273 -5.25 8.38 -0.15
C THR A 273 -5.93 7.04 -0.34
N ALA A 274 -5.43 6.01 0.33
CA ALA A 274 -6.10 4.72 0.48
C ALA A 274 -5.89 4.21 1.90
N SER A 275 -6.91 3.56 2.48
CA SER A 275 -6.86 3.08 3.87
C SER A 275 -7.06 1.58 3.93
N GLN A 276 -6.23 0.88 4.72
CA GLN A 276 -6.32 -0.56 4.92
C GLN A 276 -5.90 -0.94 6.34
N LYS A 277 -6.50 -2.03 6.86
CA LYS A 277 -6.02 -2.63 8.12
C LYS A 277 -4.66 -3.28 7.95
N ASN A 278 -4.40 -3.88 6.80
CA ASN A 278 -3.13 -4.51 6.49
C ASN A 278 -2.19 -3.51 5.79
N ARG A 279 -1.07 -3.20 6.43
CA ARG A 279 -0.06 -2.28 5.92
C ARG A 279 0.66 -2.81 4.66
N TYR A 280 0.77 -4.13 4.49
CA TYR A 280 1.53 -4.77 3.40
C TYR A 280 1.19 -4.23 2.00
N ILE A 281 -0.11 -4.07 1.69
CA ILE A 281 -0.56 -3.52 0.41
C ILE A 281 -0.10 -2.07 0.26
N LEU A 282 -0.21 -1.27 1.32
CA LEU A 282 0.13 0.15 1.30
C LEU A 282 1.64 0.37 1.16
N ASP A 283 2.49 -0.50 1.70
CA ASP A 283 3.94 -0.45 1.51
C ASP A 283 4.32 -0.60 0.03
N THR A 284 3.59 -1.43 -0.71
CA THR A 284 3.75 -1.57 -2.17
C THR A 284 3.36 -0.28 -2.91
N LEU A 285 2.28 0.41 -2.48
CA LEU A 285 1.88 1.69 -3.07
C LEU A 285 2.95 2.77 -2.87
N VAL A 286 3.58 2.83 -1.68
CA VAL A 286 4.68 3.77 -1.43
C VAL A 286 5.86 3.51 -2.37
N LYS A 287 6.22 2.25 -2.60
CA LYS A 287 7.33 1.88 -3.48
C LYS A 287 7.07 2.28 -4.93
N LEU A 288 5.84 2.10 -5.41
CA LEU A 288 5.48 2.34 -6.82
C LEU A 288 5.12 3.81 -7.10
N TYR A 289 4.39 4.45 -6.19
CA TYR A 289 3.74 5.74 -6.44
C TYR A 289 4.18 6.86 -5.50
N GLY A 290 5.09 6.58 -4.57
CA GLY A 290 5.50 7.54 -3.55
C GLY A 290 4.45 7.71 -2.45
N GLY A 291 4.45 8.88 -1.81
CA GLY A 291 3.59 9.13 -0.66
C GLY A 291 4.14 8.58 0.66
N THR A 292 3.30 8.60 1.69
CA THR A 292 3.66 8.20 3.06
C THR A 292 2.51 7.46 3.71
N ILE A 293 2.82 6.51 4.60
CA ILE A 293 1.82 5.76 5.36
C ILE A 293 1.72 6.33 6.77
N TYR A 294 0.52 6.63 7.20
CA TYR A 294 0.18 7.10 8.54
C TYR A 294 -0.67 6.07 9.28
N PRO A 295 -0.40 5.81 10.57
CA PRO A 295 -1.26 4.95 11.38
C PRO A 295 -2.56 5.69 11.75
N MET A 296 -3.68 4.98 11.63
CA MET A 296 -5.01 5.43 12.08
C MET A 296 -5.37 4.70 13.37
N VAL A 297 -4.85 5.18 14.50
CA VAL A 297 -4.90 4.48 15.79
C VAL A 297 -6.32 4.13 16.24
N LYS A 298 -7.29 5.04 16.03
CA LYS A 298 -8.70 4.81 16.41
C LYS A 298 -9.38 3.70 15.61
N GLN A 299 -8.98 3.49 14.36
CA GLN A 299 -9.55 2.49 13.44
C GLN A 299 -8.70 1.22 13.33
N GLU A 300 -7.57 1.15 14.05
CA GLU A 300 -6.60 0.05 13.94
C GLU A 300 -6.22 -0.24 12.48
N ALA A 301 -5.98 0.81 11.72
CA ALA A 301 -5.73 0.77 10.29
C ALA A 301 -4.55 1.68 9.90
N PHE A 302 -4.16 1.61 8.65
CA PHE A 302 -3.12 2.45 8.05
C PHE A 302 -3.71 3.21 6.87
N LYS A 303 -3.20 4.41 6.64
CA LYS A 303 -3.59 5.29 5.53
C LYS A 303 -2.37 5.67 4.72
N TRP A 304 -2.32 5.21 3.47
CA TRP A 304 -1.39 5.74 2.47
C TRP A 304 -1.89 7.11 2.02
N THR A 305 -0.98 8.07 1.91
CA THR A 305 -1.29 9.45 1.56
C THR A 305 -0.25 10.00 0.60
N CYS A 306 -0.68 10.40 -0.58
CA CYS A 306 0.10 11.09 -1.59
C CYS A 306 -0.43 12.52 -1.71
N TYR A 307 0.41 13.55 -1.45
CA TYR A 307 0.02 14.96 -1.46
C TYR A 307 1.05 15.88 -2.12
N LYS A 308 2.28 15.41 -2.35
CA LYS A 308 3.28 16.19 -3.07
C LYS A 308 2.79 16.42 -4.50
N LYS A 309 2.85 17.69 -4.95
CA LYS A 309 2.36 18.08 -6.29
C LYS A 309 2.92 17.20 -7.40
N THR A 310 4.20 16.87 -7.37
CA THR A 310 4.87 16.04 -8.38
C THR A 310 4.29 14.62 -8.40
N GLU A 311 4.16 13.97 -7.23
CA GLU A 311 3.60 12.62 -7.09
C GLU A 311 2.13 12.57 -7.51
N VAL A 312 1.31 13.57 -7.08
CA VAL A 312 -0.11 13.68 -7.46
C VAL A 312 -0.25 13.87 -8.98
N LEU A 313 0.56 14.73 -9.59
CA LEU A 313 0.52 14.95 -11.04
C LEU A 313 1.01 13.73 -11.82
N SER A 314 2.03 13.01 -11.36
CA SER A 314 2.47 11.76 -11.98
C SER A 314 1.34 10.71 -11.95
N LEU A 315 0.68 10.52 -10.80
CA LEU A 315 -0.49 9.63 -10.71
C LEU A 315 -1.60 10.02 -11.70
N VAL A 316 -1.91 11.32 -11.81
CA VAL A 316 -3.00 11.80 -12.68
C VAL A 316 -2.63 11.68 -14.17
N ASN A 317 -1.40 12.08 -14.55
CA ASN A 317 -0.99 12.21 -15.95
C ASN A 317 -0.53 10.89 -16.55
N GLU A 318 0.09 10.04 -15.76
CA GLU A 318 0.69 8.80 -16.21
C GLU A 318 -0.19 7.62 -15.84
N TYR A 319 -0.44 7.41 -14.54
CA TYR A 319 -1.15 6.23 -14.08
C TYR A 319 -2.65 6.24 -14.44
N PHE A 320 -3.43 7.22 -13.94
CA PHE A 320 -4.88 7.26 -14.15
C PHE A 320 -5.29 7.59 -15.58
N LYS A 321 -4.38 8.12 -16.38
CA LYS A 321 -4.59 8.29 -17.83
C LYS A 321 -4.61 6.94 -18.54
N VAL A 322 -3.75 6.02 -18.16
CA VAL A 322 -3.64 4.66 -18.72
C VAL A 322 -4.66 3.71 -18.09
N ASN A 323 -4.84 3.80 -16.77
CA ASN A 323 -5.72 2.97 -15.95
C ASN A 323 -6.77 3.84 -15.23
N PRO A 324 -7.79 4.35 -15.94
CA PRO A 324 -8.78 5.23 -15.33
C PRO A 324 -9.65 4.49 -14.31
N CYS A 325 -9.97 5.16 -13.20
CA CYS A 325 -11.00 4.73 -12.28
C CYS A 325 -12.36 4.65 -12.98
N ARG A 326 -13.21 3.74 -12.53
CA ARG A 326 -14.56 3.53 -13.09
C ARG A 326 -15.66 4.05 -12.19
N SER A 327 -15.31 4.45 -10.97
CA SER A 327 -16.19 5.15 -10.02
C SER A 327 -16.24 6.65 -10.31
N GLU A 328 -17.10 7.38 -9.60
CA GLU A 328 -17.18 8.84 -9.68
C GLU A 328 -15.91 9.56 -9.19
N LYS A 329 -15.00 8.86 -8.50
CA LYS A 329 -13.70 9.41 -8.09
C LYS A 329 -12.88 9.90 -9.29
N MET A 330 -13.08 9.30 -10.48
CA MET A 330 -12.43 9.75 -11.72
C MET A 330 -12.75 11.20 -12.06
N ILE A 331 -13.96 11.68 -11.76
CA ILE A 331 -14.35 13.08 -12.02
C ILE A 331 -13.44 14.04 -11.25
N ARG A 332 -13.12 13.73 -10.00
CA ARG A 332 -12.19 14.55 -9.20
C ARG A 332 -10.75 14.45 -9.70
N ILE A 333 -10.33 13.27 -10.14
CA ILE A 333 -9.00 13.08 -10.74
C ILE A 333 -8.83 14.00 -11.96
N THR A 334 -9.83 14.10 -12.84
CA THR A 334 -9.78 14.99 -14.00
C THR A 334 -9.76 16.47 -13.64
N MET A 335 -10.21 16.85 -12.46
CA MET A 335 -10.20 18.25 -11.99
C MET A 335 -8.86 18.69 -11.40
N VAL A 336 -7.92 17.78 -11.15
CA VAL A 336 -6.64 18.07 -10.48
C VAL A 336 -5.79 19.08 -11.27
N HIS A 337 -5.77 18.98 -12.59
CA HIS A 337 -5.04 19.96 -13.44
C HIS A 337 -5.54 21.37 -13.23
N LYS A 338 -6.87 21.55 -13.32
CA LYS A 338 -7.50 22.86 -13.14
C LYS A 338 -7.22 23.45 -11.76
N PHE A 339 -7.17 22.60 -10.71
CA PHE A 339 -6.75 23.02 -9.38
C PHE A 339 -5.36 23.66 -9.40
N TYR A 340 -4.37 22.98 -9.95
CA TYR A 340 -3.00 23.49 -9.95
C TYR A 340 -2.81 24.70 -10.86
N GLU A 341 -3.56 24.82 -11.97
CA GLU A 341 -3.61 26.01 -12.80
C GLU A 341 -4.13 27.23 -12.02
N LEU A 342 -5.29 27.10 -11.36
CA LEU A 342 -5.86 28.16 -10.55
C LEU A 342 -4.94 28.53 -9.36
N ARG A 343 -4.30 27.56 -8.76
CA ARG A 343 -3.29 27.80 -7.68
C ARG A 343 -2.09 28.58 -8.20
N LYS A 344 -1.58 28.25 -9.40
CA LYS A 344 -0.47 28.96 -10.03
C LYS A 344 -0.80 30.44 -10.28
N LEU A 345 -2.06 30.73 -10.65
CA LEU A 345 -2.58 32.08 -10.85
C LEU A 345 -2.97 32.79 -9.55
N HIS A 346 -2.69 32.19 -8.39
CA HIS A 346 -3.10 32.70 -7.07
C HIS A 346 -4.61 32.96 -6.91
N ALA A 347 -5.46 32.30 -7.70
CA ALA A 347 -6.91 32.48 -7.69
C ALA A 347 -7.55 32.25 -6.29
N HIS A 348 -6.97 31.35 -5.48
CA HIS A 348 -7.39 31.07 -4.10
C HIS A 348 -7.16 32.23 -3.12
N LYS A 349 -6.35 33.24 -3.47
CA LYS A 349 -6.07 34.43 -2.70
C LYS A 349 -6.69 35.70 -3.29
N ALA A 350 -7.30 35.58 -4.47
CA ALA A 350 -7.91 36.71 -5.16
C ALA A 350 -9.22 37.15 -4.51
N SER A 351 -9.56 38.42 -4.62
CA SER A 351 -10.85 38.94 -4.16
C SER A 351 -11.99 38.15 -4.79
N SER A 352 -13.05 37.87 -4.00
CA SER A 352 -14.25 37.13 -4.43
C SER A 352 -14.92 37.76 -5.66
N GLU A 353 -14.82 39.08 -5.84
CA GLU A 353 -15.41 39.82 -6.96
C GLU A 353 -14.55 39.81 -8.23
N SER A 354 -13.27 39.49 -8.11
CA SER A 354 -12.38 39.39 -9.25
C SER A 354 -12.71 38.16 -10.11
N VAL A 355 -12.30 38.20 -11.37
CA VAL A 355 -12.48 37.05 -12.30
C VAL A 355 -11.83 35.81 -11.75
N LEU A 356 -10.63 35.92 -11.20
CA LEU A 356 -9.90 34.78 -10.61
C LEU A 356 -10.58 34.23 -9.36
N GLY A 357 -11.07 35.10 -8.48
CA GLY A 357 -11.83 34.69 -7.28
C GLY A 357 -13.16 34.01 -7.62
N LYS A 358 -13.90 34.52 -8.61
CA LYS A 358 -15.10 33.86 -9.14
C LYS A 358 -14.78 32.47 -9.74
N ALA A 359 -13.69 32.36 -10.51
CA ALA A 359 -13.24 31.08 -11.09
C ALA A 359 -12.86 30.07 -9.99
N TRP A 360 -12.17 30.50 -8.92
CA TRP A 360 -11.85 29.67 -7.76
C TRP A 360 -13.11 29.20 -7.04
N LYS A 361 -14.04 30.11 -6.74
CA LYS A 361 -15.31 29.79 -6.09
C LYS A 361 -16.11 28.76 -6.90
N HIS A 362 -16.21 28.94 -8.23
CA HIS A 362 -16.86 27.99 -9.10
C HIS A 362 -16.19 26.61 -9.09
N TYR A 363 -14.85 26.57 -9.10
CA TYR A 363 -14.10 25.33 -8.99
C TYR A 363 -14.42 24.59 -7.68
N ILE A 364 -14.40 25.27 -6.54
CA ILE A 364 -14.68 24.66 -5.23
C ILE A 364 -16.13 24.16 -5.15
N ILE A 365 -17.10 24.92 -5.64
CA ILE A 365 -18.50 24.46 -5.71
C ILE A 365 -18.60 23.18 -6.53
N LYS A 366 -18.00 23.13 -7.71
CA LYS A 366 -17.99 21.93 -8.57
C LYS A 366 -17.26 20.76 -7.90
N TRP A 367 -16.12 20.99 -7.23
CA TRP A 367 -15.39 19.97 -6.48
C TRP A 367 -16.26 19.37 -5.36
N ASN A 368 -16.95 20.20 -4.62
CA ASN A 368 -17.77 19.78 -3.50
C ASN A 368 -19.10 19.12 -3.94
N SER A 369 -19.68 19.53 -5.07
CA SER A 369 -20.91 18.89 -5.59
C SER A 369 -20.75 17.41 -5.90
N ILE A 370 -19.52 16.94 -6.23
CA ILE A 370 -19.21 15.53 -6.43
C ILE A 370 -19.23 14.74 -5.10
N VAL A 371 -19.20 15.41 -3.95
CA VAL A 371 -19.18 14.79 -2.60
C VAL A 371 -20.53 14.83 -1.92
N CYS A 372 -21.41 15.73 -2.33
CA CYS A 372 -22.65 16.03 -1.62
C CYS A 372 -23.72 14.93 -1.60
N ASN A 373 -23.31 13.65 -1.69
CA ASN A 373 -24.14 12.52 -1.28
C ASN A 373 -23.50 11.78 -0.09
N LYS A 374 -22.87 12.53 0.84
CA LYS A 374 -22.62 12.07 2.20
C LYS A 374 -23.88 12.34 3.00
N GLN A 375 -24.73 11.37 3.09
CA GLN A 375 -25.58 11.14 4.26
C GLN A 375 -25.68 9.64 4.47
#